data_b94a9eaaa0fa010dbcb6aafa13f26dbf
#
_entry.id   b94a9eaaa0fa010dbcb6aafa13f26dbf
#
_cell.length_a   1.000
_cell.length_b   1.000
_cell.length_c   1.000
_cell.angle_alpha   90.00
_cell.angle_beta   90.00
_cell.angle_gamma   90.00
#
_symmetry.space_group_name_H-M   'P 1'
#
loop_
_entity.id
_entity.type
_entity.pdbx_description
1 polymer ?
#
loop_
_entity_poly.entity_id
_entity_poly.type
_entity_poly.pdbx_seq_one_letter_code
_entity_poly.pdbx_strand_id
1 'polypeptide(L)' 'IYAADMHFSNDGKTNDVDGTWGDWTLQEGEDSVFMINNRTGKKYAITMREVN' A
#
# COMPACT_ATOMS: atom_id res chain seq x y z
N ILE A 1 13.60 3.57 6.22
CA ILE A 1 12.24 3.08 6.42
C ILE A 1 12.16 1.97 7.46
N TYR A 2 13.29 1.52 7.93
CA TYR A 2 13.31 0.50 8.97
C TYR A 2 12.48 0.95 10.18
N ALA A 3 11.56 0.14 10.62
CA ALA A 3 10.68 0.40 11.76
C ALA A 3 9.65 1.50 11.48
N ALA A 4 9.31 1.74 10.22
CA ALA A 4 8.31 2.73 9.85
C ALA A 4 7.48 2.21 8.69
N ASP A 5 6.24 2.70 8.59
CA ASP A 5 5.39 2.37 7.46
C ASP A 5 5.90 3.04 6.19
N MET A 6 5.60 2.44 5.05
CA MET A 6 5.87 3.07 3.78
C MET A 6 4.59 3.70 3.26
N HIS A 7 4.62 4.99 3.04
CA HIS A 7 3.46 5.74 2.55
C HIS A 7 3.79 6.35 1.21
N PHE A 8 2.90 6.16 0.24
CA PHE A 8 3.09 6.76 -1.07
C PHE A 8 1.77 7.30 -1.60
N SER A 9 1.87 8.45 -2.24
CA SER A 9 0.70 9.20 -2.70
C SER A 9 1.11 10.07 -3.88
N ASN A 10 0.22 10.23 -4.83
CA ASN A 10 0.41 11.20 -5.90
C ASN A 10 -0.71 12.24 -5.87
N ASP A 11 -1.10 12.62 -4.66
CA ASP A 11 -2.13 13.64 -4.45
C ASP A 11 -1.81 14.91 -5.24
N GLY A 12 -2.79 15.43 -5.97
CA GLY A 12 -2.62 16.60 -6.80
C GLY A 12 -2.11 16.28 -8.20
N LYS A 13 -1.82 15.02 -8.51
CA LYS A 13 -1.35 14.58 -9.82
C LYS A 13 -2.05 13.28 -10.18
N THR A 14 -1.79 12.78 -11.38
CA THR A 14 -2.37 11.53 -11.83
C THR A 14 -1.27 10.57 -12.26
N ASN A 15 -1.54 9.28 -12.16
CA ASN A 15 -0.58 8.27 -12.59
C ASN A 15 -0.70 8.01 -14.10
N ASP A 16 0.29 7.32 -14.65
CA ASP A 16 0.38 7.10 -16.08
C ASP A 16 -0.38 5.86 -16.55
N VAL A 17 -0.94 5.10 -15.63
CA VAL A 17 -1.59 3.84 -15.98
C VAL A 17 -3.07 4.05 -16.25
N ASP A 18 -3.78 4.64 -15.31
CA ASP A 18 -5.21 4.82 -15.46
C ASP A 18 -5.66 6.27 -15.23
N GLY A 19 -4.72 7.19 -15.03
CA GLY A 19 -5.04 8.60 -14.92
C GLY A 19 -5.69 9.00 -13.61
N THR A 20 -5.58 8.16 -12.57
CA THR A 20 -6.16 8.47 -11.27
C THR A 20 -5.07 8.83 -10.27
N TRP A 21 -5.48 9.32 -9.10
CA TRP A 21 -4.56 9.53 -8.01
C TRP A 21 -4.92 8.60 -6.85
N GLY A 22 -3.91 8.25 -6.08
CA GLY A 22 -4.11 7.36 -4.96
C GLY A 22 -3.28 7.74 -3.76
N ASP A 23 -3.58 7.10 -2.65
CA ASP A 23 -2.88 7.34 -1.39
C ASP A 23 -2.91 6.03 -0.63
N TRP A 24 -1.75 5.40 -0.50
CA TRP A 24 -1.64 4.06 0.06
C TRP A 24 -0.54 3.99 1.11
N THR A 25 -0.74 3.10 2.06
CA THR A 25 0.26 2.79 3.08
C THR A 25 0.55 1.30 3.06
N LEU A 26 1.84 0.95 3.13
CA LEU A 26 2.29 -0.43 3.22
C LEU A 26 2.74 -0.66 4.66
N GLN A 27 2.15 -1.66 5.33
CA GLN A 27 2.45 -1.97 6.72
C GLN A 27 2.76 -3.45 6.87
N GLU A 28 3.66 -3.76 7.78
CA GLU A 28 3.98 -5.14 8.11
C GLU A 28 3.19 -5.59 9.33
N GLY A 29 2.66 -6.81 9.29
CA GLY A 29 2.09 -7.46 10.44
C GLY A 29 3.00 -8.59 10.89
N GLU A 30 2.55 -9.36 11.87
CA GLU A 30 3.35 -10.46 12.37
C GLU A 30 3.56 -11.54 11.31
N ASP A 31 2.51 -11.86 10.56
CA ASP A 31 2.55 -12.93 9.57
C ASP A 31 2.18 -12.47 8.17
N SER A 32 1.88 -11.20 7.99
CA SER A 32 1.40 -10.71 6.71
C SER A 32 1.86 -9.29 6.45
N VAL A 33 1.79 -8.90 5.20
CA VAL A 33 2.04 -7.53 4.79
C VAL A 33 0.72 -6.97 4.27
N PHE A 34 0.41 -5.74 4.65
CA PHE A 34 -0.89 -5.14 4.36
C PHE A 34 -0.74 -3.89 3.52
N MET A 35 -1.73 -3.67 2.65
CA MET A 35 -1.88 -2.42 1.91
C MET A 35 -3.14 -1.73 2.40
N ILE A 36 -3.04 -0.46 2.71
CA ILE A 36 -4.17 0.34 3.18
C ILE A 36 -4.45 1.41 2.14
N ASN A 37 -5.68 1.42 1.63
CA ASN A 37 -6.11 2.49 0.74
C ASN A 37 -6.57 3.65 1.61
N ASN A 38 -5.75 4.68 1.73
CA ASN A 38 -6.04 5.77 2.65
C ASN A 38 -7.19 6.64 2.18
N ARG A 39 -7.58 6.56 0.91
CA ARG A 39 -8.73 7.30 0.40
C ARG A 39 -10.05 6.69 0.82
N THR A 40 -10.13 5.37 0.88
CA THR A 40 -11.35 4.66 1.25
C THR A 40 -11.33 4.12 2.66
N GLY A 41 -10.14 3.98 3.24
CA GLY A 41 -9.95 3.36 4.54
C GLY A 41 -9.96 1.84 4.51
N LYS A 42 -10.08 1.24 3.34
CA LYS A 42 -10.10 -0.21 3.22
C LYS A 42 -8.69 -0.77 3.33
N LYS A 43 -8.60 -1.96 3.94
CA LYS A 43 -7.33 -2.61 4.21
C LYS A 43 -7.30 -3.96 3.49
N TYR A 44 -6.14 -4.30 2.94
CA TYR A 44 -5.96 -5.52 2.16
C TYR A 44 -4.73 -6.27 2.64
N ALA A 45 -4.81 -7.60 2.66
CA ALA A 45 -3.64 -8.42 2.93
C ALA A 45 -3.02 -8.84 1.59
N ILE A 46 -1.70 -8.75 1.50
CA ILE A 46 -1.00 -9.17 0.30
C ILE A 46 -0.84 -10.67 0.34
N THR A 47 -1.31 -11.35 -0.71
CA THR A 47 -1.17 -12.80 -0.82
C THR A 47 0.24 -13.12 -1.33
N MET A 48 0.93 -13.99 -0.60
CA MET A 48 2.30 -14.35 -0.95
C MET A 48 2.47 -15.86 -0.94
N ARG A 49 3.50 -16.32 -1.64
CA ARG A 49 3.82 -17.74 -1.71
C ARG A 49 5.19 -17.97 -1.07
N GLU A 50 5.23 -18.93 -0.16
CA GLU A 50 6.49 -19.31 0.46
C GLU A 50 7.42 -19.95 -0.56
N VAL A 51 8.70 -19.62 -0.48
CA VAL A 51 9.74 -20.16 -1.35
C VAL A 51 10.74 -20.92 -0.48
N ASN A 52 11.03 -22.16 -0.84
CA ASN A 52 11.98 -23.00 -0.09
C ASN A 52 13.33 -23.05 -0.76
#